data_f20e0b4e00789d5ba3af0cd0151df2c4
#
_entry.id   f20e0b4e00789d5ba3af0cd0151df2c4
#
_cell.length_a   1.000
_cell.length_b   1.000
_cell.length_c   1.000
_cell.angle_alpha   90.00
_cell.angle_beta   90.00
_cell.angle_gamma   90.00
#
_symmetry.space_group_name_H-M   'P 1'
#
loop_
_entity.id
_entity.type
_entity.pdbx_description
1 polymer ?
#
loop_
_entity_poly.entity_id
_entity_poly.type
_entity_poly.pdbx_seq_one_letter_code
_entity_poly.pdbx_strand_id
1 'polypeptide(L)'
;MKICRHSESTDAPLASPTSRRELLQLAVAAACWPLLAAAQERSPELLPLRTTGLQHFGMQVADVEVAGQFYGRLFSPTLTKEAEPPLRYYVKIGSDSIAIGGANGRASRIDHYCALIEEYHPAAMIERLRTEGLTVGNQGLVGDPDGLRLQLLGMSESASSLPAEALASRRPSVRITDEGPVVTPIALERVVLLVSDLERALPFYRLFFGAESRRDADGVWFQLADTRLGVLTAPSGEPPRIDHYCVNVAPFDRDTVAAKLTALGATLAGSDDADELHFKDSDGIHVVLRAA
;
A
#
# COMPACT_ATOMS: atom_id res chain seq x y z
N MET A 1 3.81 -76.08 41.42
CA MET A 1 4.87 -76.39 42.37
C MET A 1 5.29 -75.09 43.07
N LYS A 2 4.98 -75.00 44.37
CA LYS A 2 5.56 -74.20 45.47
C LYS A 2 5.85 -72.70 45.21
N ILE A 3 5.08 -71.80 45.85
CA ILE A 3 5.23 -71.29 47.23
C ILE A 3 6.45 -70.29 47.29
N CYS A 4 6.23 -69.08 47.63
CA CYS A 4 6.19 -68.50 48.97
C CYS A 4 5.80 -66.99 48.94
N ARG A 5 5.01 -66.60 49.93
CA ARG A 5 4.68 -65.27 50.40
C ARG A 5 5.91 -64.59 50.98
N HIS A 6 5.97 -63.25 50.93
CA HIS A 6 6.27 -62.49 52.14
C HIS A 6 5.69 -61.09 52.03
N SER A 7 4.89 -60.75 53.03
CA SER A 7 4.41 -59.43 53.38
C SER A 7 5.50 -58.67 54.13
N GLU A 8 5.75 -57.43 53.80
CA GLU A 8 6.33 -56.49 54.77
C GLU A 8 5.66 -55.11 54.63
N SER A 9 5.05 -54.76 55.75
CA SER A 9 4.51 -53.46 56.06
C SER A 9 5.71 -52.53 56.39
N THR A 10 5.77 -51.36 55.76
CA THR A 10 6.64 -50.29 56.27
C THR A 10 5.86 -49.00 56.33
N ASP A 11 5.73 -48.52 57.56
CA ASP A 11 5.15 -47.21 57.96
C ASP A 11 5.81 -46.07 57.23
N ALA A 12 4.97 -45.15 56.70
CA ALA A 12 5.42 -43.85 56.21
C ALA A 12 5.65 -42.89 57.38
N PRO A 13 6.80 -42.19 57.43
CA PRO A 13 7.00 -41.16 58.44
C PRO A 13 6.20 -39.89 58.12
N LEU A 14 5.54 -39.33 59.10
CA LEU A 14 4.89 -38.03 59.12
C LEU A 14 5.88 -36.94 58.73
N ALA A 15 5.53 -36.15 57.72
CA ALA A 15 6.28 -35.00 57.28
C ALA A 15 6.39 -33.95 58.37
N SER A 16 7.61 -33.54 58.67
CA SER A 16 7.96 -32.45 59.57
C SER A 16 7.49 -31.07 59.02
N PRO A 17 7.16 -30.11 59.84
CA PRO A 17 6.67 -28.84 59.42
C PRO A 17 7.72 -28.07 58.61
N THR A 18 7.29 -27.55 57.46
CA THR A 18 8.07 -26.69 56.58
C THR A 18 8.68 -25.50 57.35
N SER A 19 9.97 -25.27 57.16
CA SER A 19 10.70 -24.20 57.83
C SER A 19 10.19 -22.81 57.40
N ARG A 20 10.29 -21.84 58.30
CA ARG A 20 9.91 -20.42 58.03
C ARG A 20 10.62 -19.87 56.76
N ARG A 21 11.75 -20.46 56.34
CA ARG A 21 12.48 -20.06 55.17
C ARG A 21 11.81 -20.54 53.85
N GLU A 22 11.19 -21.71 53.83
CA GLU A 22 10.45 -22.23 52.67
C GLU A 22 9.13 -21.52 52.44
N LEU A 23 8.44 -21.11 53.56
CA LEU A 23 7.25 -20.28 53.48
C LEU A 23 7.54 -18.88 52.92
N LEU A 24 8.72 -18.30 53.25
CA LEU A 24 9.14 -17.01 52.68
C LEU A 24 9.53 -17.11 51.21
N GLN A 25 10.12 -18.24 50.75
CA GLN A 25 10.43 -18.44 49.33
C GLN A 25 9.16 -18.64 48.48
N LEU A 26 8.14 -19.31 49.00
CA LEU A 26 6.85 -19.47 48.33
C LEU A 26 6.07 -18.14 48.30
N ALA A 27 6.20 -17.30 49.32
CA ALA A 27 5.54 -15.99 49.33
C ALA A 27 6.17 -14.99 48.37
N VAL A 28 7.49 -15.06 48.12
CA VAL A 28 8.18 -14.21 47.12
C VAL A 28 7.84 -14.64 45.70
N ALA A 29 7.71 -15.96 45.42
CA ALA A 29 7.30 -16.46 44.11
C ALA A 29 5.85 -16.08 43.77
N ALA A 30 4.94 -16.06 44.76
CA ALA A 30 3.54 -15.67 44.52
C ALA A 30 3.34 -14.16 44.37
N ALA A 31 4.24 -13.32 44.91
CA ALA A 31 4.17 -11.88 44.78
C ALA A 31 4.72 -11.34 43.44
N CYS A 32 5.59 -12.11 42.74
CA CYS A 32 6.12 -11.73 41.45
C CYS A 32 5.22 -12.16 40.26
N TRP A 33 4.26 -13.07 40.48
CA TRP A 33 3.37 -13.54 39.44
C TRP A 33 2.45 -12.48 38.82
N PRO A 34 1.83 -11.56 39.57
CA PRO A 34 1.02 -10.50 38.99
C PRO A 34 1.81 -9.41 38.27
N LEU A 35 3.11 -9.25 38.57
CA LEU A 35 4.00 -8.31 37.86
C LEU A 35 4.51 -8.83 36.52
N LEU A 36 4.62 -10.14 36.34
CA LEU A 36 4.94 -10.77 35.07
C LEU A 36 3.72 -10.88 34.14
N ALA A 37 2.50 -10.93 34.69
CA ALA A 37 1.27 -10.91 33.91
C ALA A 37 0.89 -9.50 33.40
N ALA A 38 1.47 -8.43 33.95
CA ALA A 38 1.19 -7.05 33.54
C ALA A 38 2.06 -6.56 32.37
N ALA A 39 3.05 -7.34 31.94
CA ALA A 39 3.87 -7.06 30.76
C ALA A 39 3.47 -7.93 29.57
N GLN A 40 2.19 -8.22 29.43
CA GLN A 40 1.67 -8.68 28.15
C GLN A 40 1.64 -7.45 27.26
N GLU A 41 2.73 -7.21 26.52
CA GLU A 41 2.77 -6.21 25.46
C GLU A 41 1.51 -6.42 24.62
N ARG A 42 0.61 -5.43 24.64
CA ARG A 42 -0.53 -5.45 23.73
C ARG A 42 0.09 -5.54 22.34
N SER A 43 -0.19 -6.60 21.62
CA SER A 43 0.19 -6.69 20.21
C SER A 43 -0.23 -5.39 19.54
N PRO A 44 0.65 -4.72 18.80
CA PRO A 44 0.31 -3.46 18.17
C PRO A 44 -0.98 -3.63 17.37
N GLU A 45 -1.87 -2.66 17.48
CA GLU A 45 -3.10 -2.65 16.70
C GLU A 45 -2.70 -2.41 15.24
N LEU A 46 -2.70 -3.48 14.43
CA LEU A 46 -2.18 -3.47 13.06
C LEU A 46 -3.19 -2.90 12.05
N LEU A 47 -4.47 -2.88 12.41
CA LEU A 47 -5.56 -2.45 11.55
C LEU A 47 -6.58 -1.63 12.36
N PRO A 48 -7.17 -0.56 11.80
CA PRO A 48 -6.82 0.01 10.49
C PRO A 48 -5.37 0.49 10.40
N LEU A 49 -4.84 0.56 9.17
CA LEU A 49 -3.44 0.94 8.95
C LEU A 49 -3.16 2.36 9.47
N ARG A 50 -2.03 2.53 10.15
CA ARG A 50 -1.44 3.85 10.37
C ARG A 50 -0.66 4.24 9.14
N THR A 51 -1.37 4.83 8.16
CA THR A 51 -0.77 5.21 6.89
C THR A 51 -0.47 6.70 6.84
N THR A 52 0.68 7.06 6.24
CA THR A 52 1.06 8.43 5.89
C THR A 52 0.50 8.85 4.53
N GLY A 53 -0.30 8.00 3.89
CA GLY A 53 -0.91 8.25 2.60
C GLY A 53 -0.61 7.17 1.56
N LEU A 54 -0.96 7.45 0.31
CA LEU A 54 -0.59 6.62 -0.84
C LEU A 54 0.80 7.05 -1.31
N GLN A 55 1.77 6.14 -1.25
CA GLN A 55 3.16 6.42 -1.58
C GLN A 55 3.44 6.28 -3.09
N HIS A 56 2.82 5.31 -3.74
CA HIS A 56 2.94 5.12 -5.18
C HIS A 56 1.76 4.31 -5.73
N PHE A 57 1.65 4.33 -7.03
CA PHE A 57 0.89 3.33 -7.77
C PHE A 57 1.77 2.76 -8.89
N GLY A 58 1.51 1.50 -9.22
CA GLY A 58 2.20 0.81 -10.30
C GLY A 58 1.35 0.76 -11.55
N MET A 59 1.94 1.10 -12.69
CA MET A 59 1.32 0.91 -14.00
C MET A 59 2.01 -0.21 -14.75
N GLN A 60 1.24 -0.95 -15.54
CA GLN A 60 1.73 -1.90 -16.51
C GLN A 60 1.33 -1.41 -17.90
N VAL A 61 2.29 -1.16 -18.76
CA VAL A 61 2.14 -0.54 -20.08
C VAL A 61 2.65 -1.46 -21.18
N ALA A 62 2.20 -1.25 -22.40
CA ALA A 62 2.62 -2.06 -23.55
C ALA A 62 4.11 -1.87 -23.84
N ASP A 63 4.58 -0.62 -23.84
CA ASP A 63 5.98 -0.24 -24.07
C ASP A 63 6.46 0.72 -22.97
N VAL A 64 7.38 0.23 -22.15
CA VAL A 64 7.91 0.97 -20.99
C VAL A 64 8.75 2.18 -21.42
N GLU A 65 9.47 2.09 -22.54
CA GLU A 65 10.28 3.21 -23.04
C GLU A 65 9.38 4.33 -23.60
N VAL A 66 8.34 3.98 -24.35
CA VAL A 66 7.37 4.95 -24.89
C VAL A 66 6.64 5.66 -23.75
N ALA A 67 6.17 4.91 -22.75
CA ALA A 67 5.53 5.49 -21.57
C ALA A 67 6.51 6.35 -20.76
N GLY A 68 7.76 5.91 -20.59
CA GLY A 68 8.80 6.71 -19.94
C GLY A 68 9.04 8.06 -20.65
N GLN A 69 9.06 8.08 -21.99
CA GLN A 69 9.16 9.30 -22.79
C GLN A 69 7.95 10.22 -22.60
N PHE A 70 6.75 9.67 -22.58
CA PHE A 70 5.52 10.42 -22.35
C PHE A 70 5.53 11.10 -20.98
N TYR A 71 5.72 10.33 -19.90
CA TYR A 71 5.69 10.84 -18.53
C TYR A 71 6.90 11.71 -18.20
N GLY A 72 8.04 11.48 -18.83
CA GLY A 72 9.20 12.34 -18.75
C GLY A 72 8.93 13.75 -19.29
N ARG A 73 8.27 13.85 -20.44
CA ARG A 73 7.87 15.14 -21.03
C ARG A 73 6.72 15.79 -20.25
N LEU A 74 5.82 14.98 -19.72
CA LEU A 74 4.68 15.48 -18.94
C LEU A 74 5.12 16.10 -17.62
N PHE A 75 5.90 15.36 -16.80
CA PHE A 75 6.14 15.69 -15.39
C PHE A 75 7.59 16.04 -15.04
N SER A 76 8.57 15.40 -15.68
CA SER A 76 9.98 15.64 -15.31
C SER A 76 10.93 15.24 -16.44
N PRO A 77 11.79 16.14 -16.91
CA PRO A 77 12.75 15.82 -17.98
C PRO A 77 13.78 14.75 -17.60
N THR A 78 13.84 14.41 -16.32
CA THR A 78 14.71 13.37 -15.78
C THR A 78 13.90 12.41 -14.94
N LEU A 79 13.94 11.12 -15.29
CA LEU A 79 13.34 10.03 -14.54
C LEU A 79 14.43 9.17 -13.90
N THR A 80 14.05 8.33 -12.95
CA THR A 80 14.92 7.23 -12.51
C THR A 80 14.43 5.92 -13.11
N LYS A 81 15.33 4.97 -13.37
CA LYS A 81 14.97 3.64 -13.86
C LYS A 81 15.72 2.54 -13.12
N GLU A 82 15.16 1.34 -13.05
CA GLU A 82 15.90 0.19 -12.52
C GLU A 82 17.17 -0.04 -13.34
N ALA A 83 18.30 -0.23 -12.66
CA ALA A 83 19.56 -0.57 -13.30
C ALA A 83 19.55 -2.00 -13.87
N GLU A 84 18.82 -2.90 -13.20
CA GLU A 84 18.69 -4.31 -13.56
C GLU A 84 17.29 -4.66 -14.07
N PRO A 85 17.13 -5.63 -14.95
CA PRO A 85 15.82 -6.11 -15.41
C PRO A 85 14.93 -6.61 -14.26
N PRO A 86 13.60 -6.46 -14.41
CA PRO A 86 12.89 -5.93 -15.56
C PRO A 86 12.93 -4.40 -15.62
N LEU A 87 12.93 -3.83 -16.84
CA LEU A 87 12.89 -2.39 -17.05
C LEU A 87 11.70 -1.77 -16.33
N ARG A 88 11.99 -0.70 -15.57
CA ARG A 88 11.00 0.14 -14.89
C ARG A 88 11.48 1.57 -14.84
N TYR A 89 10.58 2.50 -15.12
CA TYR A 89 10.78 3.91 -14.83
C TYR A 89 10.02 4.33 -13.57
N TYR A 90 10.54 5.34 -12.89
CA TYR A 90 9.89 5.97 -11.74
C TYR A 90 9.79 7.46 -11.99
N VAL A 91 8.55 7.95 -11.95
CA VAL A 91 8.21 9.37 -12.07
C VAL A 91 7.92 9.91 -10.68
N LYS A 92 8.67 10.90 -10.25
CA LYS A 92 8.46 11.51 -8.94
C LYS A 92 7.26 12.46 -8.97
N ILE A 93 6.37 12.36 -7.97
CA ILE A 93 5.19 13.20 -7.76
C ILE A 93 5.26 13.74 -6.34
N GLY A 94 5.88 14.91 -6.12
CA GLY A 94 6.14 15.40 -4.77
C GLY A 94 6.99 14.41 -3.96
N SER A 95 6.43 13.89 -2.85
CA SER A 95 7.01 12.81 -2.03
C SER A 95 6.77 11.42 -2.61
N ASP A 96 5.81 11.28 -3.54
CA ASP A 96 5.27 10.03 -4.04
C ASP A 96 5.87 9.67 -5.41
N SER A 97 5.41 8.59 -6.02
CA SER A 97 5.91 8.19 -7.33
C SER A 97 4.91 7.36 -8.14
N ILE A 98 5.13 7.36 -9.46
CA ILE A 98 4.52 6.41 -10.39
C ILE A 98 5.60 5.39 -10.78
N ALA A 99 5.32 4.10 -10.65
CA ALA A 99 6.18 3.03 -11.12
C ALA A 99 5.63 2.49 -12.45
N ILE A 100 6.40 2.62 -13.54
CA ILE A 100 6.00 2.22 -14.89
C ILE A 100 6.76 0.94 -15.26
N GLY A 101 6.05 -0.17 -15.42
CA GLY A 101 6.60 -1.47 -15.79
C GLY A 101 5.86 -2.09 -16.95
N GLY A 102 6.41 -3.16 -17.54
CA GLY A 102 5.83 -3.82 -18.70
C GLY A 102 4.60 -4.67 -18.40
N ALA A 103 3.59 -4.61 -19.26
CA ALA A 103 2.38 -5.42 -19.17
C ALA A 103 2.61 -6.89 -19.60
N ASN A 104 3.74 -7.19 -20.24
CA ASN A 104 4.12 -8.54 -20.66
C ASN A 104 3.03 -9.25 -21.48
N GLY A 105 2.51 -8.56 -22.50
CA GLY A 105 1.47 -9.06 -23.40
C GLY A 105 0.03 -9.00 -22.86
N ARG A 106 -0.16 -8.46 -21.66
CA ARG A 106 -1.51 -8.14 -21.10
C ARG A 106 -1.92 -6.72 -21.49
N ALA A 107 -3.19 -6.39 -21.29
CA ALA A 107 -3.67 -5.03 -21.45
C ALA A 107 -2.99 -4.08 -20.45
N SER A 108 -2.69 -2.88 -20.93
CA SER A 108 -2.17 -1.79 -20.10
C SER A 108 -3.19 -1.40 -19.02
N ARG A 109 -2.72 -1.11 -17.80
CA ARG A 109 -3.57 -0.80 -16.65
C ARG A 109 -2.78 -0.18 -15.51
N ILE A 110 -3.47 0.46 -14.60
CA ILE A 110 -2.96 0.69 -13.24
C ILE A 110 -3.07 -0.65 -12.51
N ASP A 111 -1.94 -1.15 -12.03
CA ASP A 111 -1.81 -2.52 -11.54
C ASP A 111 -2.04 -2.65 -10.03
N HIS A 112 -1.57 -1.68 -9.27
CA HIS A 112 -1.73 -1.61 -7.82
C HIS A 112 -1.55 -0.17 -7.32
N TYR A 113 -2.05 0.09 -6.13
CA TYR A 113 -1.77 1.28 -5.35
C TYR A 113 -1.13 0.86 -4.01
N CYS A 114 -0.28 1.72 -3.44
CA CYS A 114 0.53 1.38 -2.29
C CYS A 114 0.23 2.32 -1.12
N ALA A 115 -0.13 1.74 0.03
CA ALA A 115 -0.19 2.45 1.30
C ALA A 115 1.15 2.35 2.02
N LEU A 116 1.68 3.51 2.43
CA LEU A 116 2.90 3.60 3.25
C LEU A 116 2.52 3.55 4.73
N ILE A 117 3.11 2.61 5.48
CA ILE A 117 2.74 2.30 6.85
C ILE A 117 3.89 2.70 7.79
N GLU A 118 3.59 3.47 8.83
CA GLU A 118 4.59 4.00 9.78
C GLU A 118 5.32 2.88 10.53
N GLU A 119 4.56 2.03 11.21
CA GLU A 119 5.08 0.93 12.01
C GLU A 119 4.68 -0.41 11.38
N TYR A 120 5.37 -0.78 10.30
CA TYR A 120 5.05 -2.00 9.56
C TYR A 120 5.81 -3.21 10.10
N HIS A 121 5.04 -4.22 10.49
CA HIS A 121 5.54 -5.52 10.94
C HIS A 121 5.05 -6.61 9.99
N PRO A 122 5.78 -6.93 8.90
CA PRO A 122 5.29 -7.80 7.83
C PRO A 122 4.78 -9.16 8.32
N ALA A 123 5.52 -9.84 9.19
CA ALA A 123 5.14 -11.16 9.68
C ALA A 123 3.84 -11.12 10.50
N ALA A 124 3.69 -10.13 11.39
CA ALA A 124 2.50 -9.95 12.20
C ALA A 124 1.30 -9.53 11.34
N MET A 125 1.52 -8.68 10.33
CA MET A 125 0.47 -8.27 9.39
C MET A 125 -0.02 -9.46 8.55
N ILE A 126 0.88 -10.28 8.01
CA ILE A 126 0.52 -11.49 7.25
C ILE A 126 -0.35 -12.41 8.10
N GLU A 127 0.04 -12.67 9.35
CA GLU A 127 -0.73 -13.50 10.26
C GLU A 127 -2.10 -12.88 10.58
N ARG A 128 -2.14 -11.57 10.83
CA ARG A 128 -3.40 -10.84 11.08
C ARG A 128 -4.35 -10.93 9.89
N LEU A 129 -3.85 -10.70 8.67
CA LEU A 129 -4.67 -10.75 7.46
C LEU A 129 -5.13 -12.19 7.15
N ARG A 130 -4.32 -13.18 7.48
CA ARG A 130 -4.72 -14.59 7.34
C ARG A 130 -5.94 -14.93 8.23
N THR A 131 -6.03 -14.34 9.43
CA THR A 131 -7.22 -14.53 10.29
C THR A 131 -8.48 -13.89 9.72
N GLU A 132 -8.35 -12.90 8.83
CA GLU A 132 -9.47 -12.31 8.07
C GLU A 132 -9.75 -13.04 6.74
N GLY A 133 -9.08 -14.16 6.48
CA GLY A 133 -9.23 -14.92 5.24
C GLY A 133 -8.52 -14.30 4.03
N LEU A 134 -7.65 -13.29 4.25
CA LEU A 134 -6.90 -12.62 3.20
C LEU A 134 -5.51 -13.25 3.02
N THR A 135 -5.04 -13.26 1.78
CA THR A 135 -3.69 -13.74 1.44
C THR A 135 -2.83 -12.57 1.01
N VAL A 136 -1.66 -12.44 1.64
CA VAL A 136 -0.62 -11.49 1.21
C VAL A 136 0.27 -12.18 0.20
N GLY A 137 0.27 -11.66 -1.02
CA GLY A 137 1.13 -12.11 -2.11
C GLY A 137 2.55 -11.53 -2.01
N ASN A 138 3.34 -11.80 -3.03
CA ASN A 138 4.68 -11.23 -3.14
C ASN A 138 4.65 -9.69 -3.09
N GLN A 139 5.67 -9.09 -2.50
CA GLN A 139 5.80 -7.63 -2.36
C GLN A 139 4.68 -6.96 -1.54
N GLY A 140 4.05 -7.69 -0.63
CA GLY A 140 3.00 -7.13 0.23
C GLY A 140 1.66 -6.85 -0.48
N LEU A 141 1.41 -7.47 -1.64
CA LEU A 141 0.17 -7.26 -2.41
C LEU A 141 -0.99 -8.05 -1.82
N VAL A 142 -2.11 -7.36 -1.59
CA VAL A 142 -3.38 -7.93 -1.12
C VAL A 142 -4.49 -7.55 -2.11
N GLY A 143 -5.26 -8.53 -2.56
CA GLY A 143 -6.40 -8.29 -3.46
C GLY A 143 -7.68 -8.01 -2.67
N ASP A 144 -8.47 -7.05 -3.15
CA ASP A 144 -9.86 -6.88 -2.72
C ASP A 144 -10.76 -7.99 -3.31
N PRO A 145 -12.07 -8.02 -3.05
CA PRO A 145 -12.97 -9.03 -3.62
C PRO A 145 -13.00 -9.09 -5.16
N ASP A 146 -12.62 -8.03 -5.84
CA ASP A 146 -12.50 -7.94 -7.30
C ASP A 146 -11.08 -8.20 -7.83
N GLY A 147 -10.12 -8.42 -6.93
CA GLY A 147 -8.71 -8.63 -7.25
C GLY A 147 -7.93 -7.33 -7.50
N LEU A 148 -8.49 -6.16 -7.17
CA LEU A 148 -7.77 -4.89 -7.19
C LEU A 148 -6.73 -4.89 -6.07
N ARG A 149 -5.50 -4.51 -6.38
CA ARG A 149 -4.37 -4.79 -5.50
C ARG A 149 -3.93 -3.58 -4.70
N LEU A 150 -4.02 -3.70 -3.38
CA LEU A 150 -3.35 -2.85 -2.41
C LEU A 150 -1.96 -3.41 -2.11
N GLN A 151 -0.92 -2.61 -2.19
CA GLN A 151 0.39 -2.94 -1.69
C GLN A 151 0.57 -2.35 -0.28
N LEU A 152 1.07 -3.18 0.64
CA LEU A 152 1.47 -2.78 1.98
C LEU A 152 2.98 -2.59 2.01
N LEU A 153 3.45 -1.40 2.35
CA LEU A 153 4.87 -1.06 2.38
C LEU A 153 5.22 -0.33 3.66
N GLY A 154 6.23 -0.80 4.36
CA GLY A 154 6.77 -0.10 5.52
C GLY A 154 7.63 1.10 5.13
N MET A 155 7.63 2.15 5.94
CA MET A 155 8.51 3.30 5.73
C MET A 155 9.98 2.89 5.64
N SER A 156 10.42 1.95 6.48
CA SER A 156 11.79 1.40 6.48
C SER A 156 12.12 0.55 5.26
N GLU A 157 11.09 0.02 4.57
CA GLU A 157 11.24 -0.82 3.37
C GLU A 157 11.09 -0.01 2.08
N SER A 158 10.62 1.23 2.20
CA SER A 158 10.48 2.15 1.06
C SER A 158 11.85 2.45 0.44
N ALA A 159 11.90 2.59 -0.87
CA ALA A 159 13.11 3.02 -1.58
C ALA A 159 13.65 4.37 -1.06
N SER A 160 12.76 5.24 -0.55
CA SER A 160 13.14 6.52 0.06
C SER A 160 13.92 6.37 1.37
N SER A 161 13.92 5.20 2.02
CA SER A 161 14.73 4.90 3.20
C SER A 161 16.17 4.50 2.89
N LEU A 162 16.49 4.20 1.62
CA LEU A 162 17.85 3.84 1.20
C LEU A 162 18.77 5.07 1.23
N PRO A 163 20.06 4.90 1.59
CA PRO A 163 21.05 5.94 1.39
C PRO A 163 21.07 6.41 -0.06
N ALA A 164 21.24 7.71 -0.29
CA ALA A 164 21.17 8.31 -1.63
C ALA A 164 22.06 7.62 -2.68
N GLU A 165 23.28 7.21 -2.28
CA GLU A 165 24.20 6.50 -3.17
C GLU A 165 23.69 5.10 -3.55
N ALA A 166 23.11 4.36 -2.58
CA ALA A 166 22.53 3.06 -2.83
C ALA A 166 21.28 3.15 -3.73
N LEU A 167 20.45 4.17 -3.50
CA LEU A 167 19.29 4.45 -4.34
C LEU A 167 19.74 4.84 -5.77
N ALA A 168 20.73 5.73 -5.91
CA ALA A 168 21.24 6.15 -7.21
C ALA A 168 21.89 4.98 -7.99
N SER A 169 22.58 4.08 -7.30
CA SER A 169 23.14 2.86 -7.91
C SER A 169 22.04 1.93 -8.41
N ARG A 170 21.01 1.71 -7.59
CA ARG A 170 19.88 0.85 -7.95
C ARG A 170 18.98 1.48 -9.00
N ARG A 171 18.76 2.79 -8.91
CA ARG A 171 17.86 3.57 -9.78
C ARG A 171 18.57 4.81 -10.30
N PRO A 172 19.47 4.66 -11.29
CA PRO A 172 20.15 5.79 -11.89
C PRO A 172 19.15 6.75 -12.56
N SER A 173 19.50 8.01 -12.54
CA SER A 173 18.76 9.04 -13.26
C SER A 173 19.02 8.95 -14.76
N VAL A 174 17.97 9.10 -15.54
CA VAL A 174 18.00 9.10 -17.01
C VAL A 174 17.33 10.36 -17.53
N ARG A 175 18.04 11.09 -18.37
CA ARG A 175 17.47 12.25 -19.05
C ARG A 175 16.58 11.79 -20.19
N ILE A 176 15.34 12.26 -20.19
CA ILE A 176 14.31 11.91 -21.18
C ILE A 176 14.25 12.99 -22.27
N THR A 177 14.32 14.27 -21.89
CA THR A 177 14.22 15.39 -22.82
C THR A 177 15.08 16.56 -22.34
N ASP A 178 15.45 17.44 -23.24
CA ASP A 178 16.11 18.73 -22.94
C ASP A 178 15.09 19.85 -22.74
N GLU A 179 13.82 19.62 -23.07
CA GLU A 179 12.73 20.55 -22.87
C GLU A 179 12.22 20.49 -21.43
N GLY A 180 11.66 21.60 -20.95
CA GLY A 180 10.94 21.63 -19.66
C GLY A 180 9.68 20.79 -19.69
N PRO A 181 9.18 20.33 -18.54
CA PRO A 181 7.97 19.53 -18.47
C PRO A 181 6.72 20.34 -18.86
N VAL A 182 5.66 19.64 -19.24
CA VAL A 182 4.35 20.28 -19.49
C VAL A 182 3.82 20.93 -18.21
N VAL A 183 3.90 20.22 -17.09
CA VAL A 183 3.51 20.66 -15.75
C VAL A 183 4.47 20.10 -14.70
N THR A 184 4.59 20.77 -13.55
CA THR A 184 5.33 20.26 -12.40
C THR A 184 4.36 19.56 -11.45
N PRO A 185 4.54 18.27 -11.15
CA PRO A 185 3.70 17.55 -10.22
C PRO A 185 4.04 17.98 -8.78
N ILE A 186 3.01 18.30 -7.99
CA ILE A 186 3.13 18.75 -6.60
C ILE A 186 2.85 17.61 -5.63
N ALA A 187 1.73 16.89 -5.82
CA ALA A 187 1.32 15.80 -4.95
C ALA A 187 0.35 14.85 -5.69
N LEU A 188 0.34 13.59 -5.26
CA LEU A 188 -0.73 12.65 -5.59
C LEU A 188 -1.96 13.06 -4.76
N GLU A 189 -3.05 13.40 -5.44
CA GLU A 189 -4.27 13.87 -4.77
C GLU A 189 -5.21 12.70 -4.45
N ARG A 190 -5.45 11.81 -5.42
CA ARG A 190 -6.31 10.65 -5.25
C ARG A 190 -6.00 9.51 -6.20
N VAL A 191 -6.45 8.32 -5.80
CA VAL A 191 -6.63 7.16 -6.68
C VAL A 191 -8.09 6.74 -6.60
N VAL A 192 -8.70 6.39 -7.73
CA VAL A 192 -10.09 5.95 -7.82
C VAL A 192 -10.17 4.53 -8.34
N LEU A 193 -10.95 3.73 -7.63
CA LEU A 193 -11.21 2.33 -7.93
C LEU A 193 -12.66 2.18 -8.40
N LEU A 194 -12.89 1.38 -9.40
CA LEU A 194 -14.22 0.93 -9.81
C LEU A 194 -14.37 -0.54 -9.43
N VAL A 195 -15.28 -0.83 -8.51
CA VAL A 195 -15.56 -2.18 -8.01
C VAL A 195 -16.87 -2.70 -8.60
N SER A 196 -17.01 -4.00 -8.72
CA SER A 196 -18.22 -4.60 -9.28
C SER A 196 -19.44 -4.46 -8.36
N ASP A 197 -19.22 -4.45 -7.04
CA ASP A 197 -20.25 -4.31 -6.01
C ASP A 197 -19.63 -3.59 -4.80
N LEU A 198 -20.10 -2.38 -4.55
CA LEU A 198 -19.59 -1.51 -3.49
C LEU A 198 -19.80 -2.13 -2.09
N GLU A 199 -20.98 -2.68 -1.83
CA GLU A 199 -21.29 -3.23 -0.50
C GLU A 199 -20.47 -4.51 -0.21
N ARG A 200 -20.14 -5.29 -1.24
CA ARG A 200 -19.24 -6.43 -1.13
C ARG A 200 -17.80 -6.00 -0.90
N ALA A 201 -17.37 -4.90 -1.51
CA ALA A 201 -15.99 -4.40 -1.42
C ALA A 201 -15.70 -3.65 -0.12
N LEU A 202 -16.69 -2.93 0.44
CA LEU A 202 -16.52 -2.05 1.60
C LEU A 202 -15.90 -2.70 2.85
N PRO A 203 -16.22 -3.95 3.24
CA PRO A 203 -15.57 -4.58 4.39
C PRO A 203 -14.05 -4.65 4.25
N PHE A 204 -13.53 -4.89 3.05
CA PHE A 204 -12.09 -4.89 2.77
C PHE A 204 -11.49 -3.49 3.02
N TYR A 205 -12.06 -2.45 2.42
CA TYR A 205 -11.52 -1.09 2.55
C TYR A 205 -11.62 -0.55 3.98
N ARG A 206 -12.70 -0.85 4.69
CA ARG A 206 -12.86 -0.50 6.10
C ARG A 206 -11.89 -1.23 7.02
N LEU A 207 -11.55 -2.48 6.70
CA LEU A 207 -10.55 -3.24 7.44
C LEU A 207 -9.19 -2.53 7.40
N PHE A 208 -8.79 -2.03 6.22
CA PHE A 208 -7.49 -1.39 6.04
C PHE A 208 -7.48 0.09 6.44
N PHE A 209 -8.53 0.84 6.12
CA PHE A 209 -8.53 2.29 6.21
C PHE A 209 -9.52 2.88 7.23
N GLY A 210 -10.25 2.03 7.93
CA GLY A 210 -11.24 2.47 8.91
C GLY A 210 -12.54 2.97 8.28
N ALA A 211 -13.17 3.94 8.93
CA ALA A 211 -14.41 4.52 8.45
C ALA A 211 -14.16 5.42 7.22
N GLU A 212 -15.09 5.40 6.28
CA GLU A 212 -15.10 6.32 5.15
C GLU A 212 -15.22 7.79 5.61
N SER A 213 -14.48 8.69 4.98
CA SER A 213 -14.54 10.13 5.24
C SER A 213 -15.74 10.81 4.57
N ARG A 214 -16.21 10.22 3.46
CA ARG A 214 -17.38 10.70 2.71
C ARG A 214 -18.07 9.55 2.00
N ARG A 215 -19.40 9.62 1.91
CA ARG A 215 -20.23 8.77 1.08
C ARG A 215 -21.20 9.63 0.30
N ASP A 216 -21.30 9.38 -1.00
CA ASP A 216 -22.24 10.04 -1.91
C ASP A 216 -22.93 9.02 -2.82
N ALA A 217 -23.66 9.50 -3.84
CA ALA A 217 -24.40 8.62 -4.75
C ALA A 217 -23.48 7.75 -5.61
N ASP A 218 -22.27 8.21 -5.89
CA ASP A 218 -21.33 7.54 -6.80
C ASP A 218 -20.44 6.52 -6.07
N GLY A 219 -20.24 6.67 -4.75
CA GLY A 219 -19.40 5.76 -3.99
C GLY A 219 -18.99 6.28 -2.62
N VAL A 220 -17.84 5.79 -2.16
CA VAL A 220 -17.27 6.14 -0.87
C VAL A 220 -15.82 6.62 -1.02
N TRP A 221 -15.39 7.44 -0.06
CA TRP A 221 -14.05 8.01 -0.03
C TRP A 221 -13.39 7.74 1.33
N PHE A 222 -12.12 7.39 1.28
CA PHE A 222 -11.26 7.26 2.45
C PHE A 222 -10.21 8.36 2.40
N GLN A 223 -10.01 9.04 3.53
CA GLN A 223 -8.92 10.01 3.68
C GLN A 223 -7.69 9.28 4.23
N LEU A 224 -6.58 9.36 3.52
CA LEU A 224 -5.32 8.70 3.84
C LEU A 224 -4.23 9.78 3.94
N ALA A 225 -4.09 10.40 5.10
CA ALA A 225 -3.31 11.61 5.28
C ALA A 225 -3.68 12.69 4.24
N ASP A 226 -2.77 13.10 3.38
CA ASP A 226 -3.01 14.14 2.36
C ASP A 226 -3.58 13.59 1.05
N THR A 227 -3.74 12.27 0.93
CA THR A 227 -4.26 11.62 -0.27
C THR A 227 -5.67 11.05 -0.03
N ARG A 228 -6.42 10.78 -1.08
CA ARG A 228 -7.75 10.18 -1.02
C ARG A 228 -7.82 8.89 -1.84
N LEU A 229 -8.59 7.94 -1.33
CA LEU A 229 -8.97 6.74 -2.08
C LEU A 229 -10.47 6.76 -2.33
N GLY A 230 -10.87 6.80 -3.59
CA GLY A 230 -12.26 6.66 -4.01
C GLY A 230 -12.56 5.20 -4.37
N VAL A 231 -13.68 4.67 -3.87
CA VAL A 231 -14.20 3.35 -4.22
C VAL A 231 -15.62 3.52 -4.72
N LEU A 232 -15.79 3.37 -6.03
CA LEU A 232 -17.04 3.62 -6.73
C LEU A 232 -17.53 2.33 -7.40
N THR A 233 -18.82 2.26 -7.68
CA THR A 233 -19.36 1.13 -8.45
C THR A 233 -19.01 1.29 -9.93
N ALA A 234 -18.49 0.25 -10.55
CA ALA A 234 -18.25 0.23 -11.99
C ALA A 234 -19.57 0.40 -12.78
N PRO A 235 -19.57 1.17 -13.88
CA PRO A 235 -20.71 1.23 -14.77
C PRO A 235 -21.15 -0.17 -15.23
N SER A 236 -22.45 -0.34 -15.46
CA SER A 236 -22.99 -1.63 -15.88
C SER A 236 -22.30 -2.16 -17.13
N GLY A 237 -21.77 -3.39 -17.03
CA GLY A 237 -21.06 -4.05 -18.12
C GLY A 237 -19.56 -3.72 -18.20
N GLU A 238 -19.06 -2.84 -17.35
CA GLU A 238 -17.62 -2.58 -17.26
C GLU A 238 -16.95 -3.44 -16.18
N PRO A 239 -15.72 -3.93 -16.43
CA PRO A 239 -14.99 -4.69 -15.43
C PRO A 239 -14.47 -3.79 -14.30
N PRO A 240 -14.29 -4.35 -13.09
CA PRO A 240 -13.62 -3.66 -12.00
C PRO A 240 -12.17 -3.34 -12.37
N ARG A 241 -11.69 -2.18 -11.92
CA ARG A 241 -10.33 -1.70 -12.21
C ARG A 241 -9.90 -0.58 -11.26
N ILE A 242 -8.62 -0.36 -11.17
CA ILE A 242 -8.09 0.93 -10.72
C ILE A 242 -8.27 1.87 -11.91
N ASP A 243 -9.20 2.83 -11.79
CA ASP A 243 -9.70 3.58 -12.94
C ASP A 243 -8.78 4.73 -13.32
N HIS A 244 -8.45 5.58 -12.35
CA HIS A 244 -7.59 6.72 -12.57
C HIS A 244 -6.87 7.17 -11.30
N TYR A 245 -5.90 8.04 -11.50
CA TYR A 245 -5.27 8.81 -10.45
C TYR A 245 -5.30 10.30 -10.79
N CYS A 246 -5.24 11.15 -9.77
CA CYS A 246 -5.21 12.59 -9.90
C CYS A 246 -3.92 13.14 -9.28
N VAL A 247 -3.27 14.05 -10.01
CA VAL A 247 -2.06 14.74 -9.59
C VAL A 247 -2.32 16.24 -9.51
N ASN A 248 -2.03 16.83 -8.36
CA ASN A 248 -1.96 18.28 -8.22
C ASN A 248 -0.71 18.80 -8.94
N VAL A 249 -0.89 19.81 -9.78
CA VAL A 249 0.17 20.33 -10.64
C VAL A 249 0.23 21.87 -10.65
N ALA A 250 1.41 22.40 -10.93
CA ALA A 250 1.62 23.84 -11.18
C ALA A 250 2.73 24.05 -12.23
N PRO A 251 2.67 25.12 -13.06
CA PRO A 251 1.50 25.95 -13.28
C PRO A 251 0.39 25.19 -14.00
N PHE A 252 -0.85 25.61 -13.84
CA PHE A 252 -2.00 25.00 -14.51
C PHE A 252 -2.78 26.08 -15.30
N ASP A 253 -2.55 26.12 -16.61
CA ASP A 253 -3.40 26.78 -17.58
C ASP A 253 -4.04 25.70 -18.45
N ARG A 254 -5.33 25.48 -18.27
CA ARG A 254 -6.06 24.34 -18.83
C ARG A 254 -5.87 24.20 -20.34
N ASP A 255 -6.00 25.30 -21.08
CA ASP A 255 -5.96 25.27 -22.54
C ASP A 255 -4.53 24.99 -23.05
N THR A 256 -3.56 25.64 -22.43
CA THR A 256 -2.13 25.41 -22.74
C THR A 256 -1.72 23.97 -22.42
N VAL A 257 -2.13 23.44 -21.27
CA VAL A 257 -1.83 22.06 -20.86
C VAL A 257 -2.52 21.07 -21.79
N ALA A 258 -3.78 21.29 -22.14
CA ALA A 258 -4.55 20.46 -23.06
C ALA A 258 -3.90 20.39 -24.45
N ALA A 259 -3.47 21.53 -24.99
CA ALA A 259 -2.78 21.58 -26.30
C ALA A 259 -1.46 20.80 -26.25
N LYS A 260 -0.66 20.97 -25.20
CA LYS A 260 0.60 20.22 -25.05
C LYS A 260 0.38 18.72 -24.87
N LEU A 261 -0.63 18.30 -24.09
CA LEU A 261 -0.99 16.89 -23.93
C LEU A 261 -1.39 16.25 -25.26
N THR A 262 -2.21 16.95 -26.04
CA THR A 262 -2.61 16.50 -27.37
C THR A 262 -1.37 16.34 -28.28
N ALA A 263 -0.43 17.28 -28.23
CA ALA A 263 0.84 17.18 -28.96
C ALA A 263 1.73 16.02 -28.51
N LEU A 264 1.59 15.58 -27.25
CA LEU A 264 2.26 14.37 -26.74
C LEU A 264 1.52 13.07 -27.10
N GLY A 265 0.37 13.13 -27.77
CA GLY A 265 -0.42 11.98 -28.17
C GLY A 265 -1.47 11.54 -27.14
N ALA A 266 -1.75 12.34 -26.12
CA ALA A 266 -2.83 12.07 -25.19
C ALA A 266 -4.20 12.33 -25.82
N THR A 267 -5.21 11.57 -25.40
CA THR A 267 -6.61 11.77 -25.77
C THR A 267 -7.33 12.47 -24.62
N LEU A 268 -7.78 13.70 -24.85
CA LEU A 268 -8.52 14.46 -23.84
C LEU A 268 -9.88 13.82 -23.57
N ALA A 269 -10.30 13.82 -22.30
CA ALA A 269 -11.63 13.44 -21.85
C ALA A 269 -12.34 14.67 -21.28
N GLY A 270 -13.66 14.69 -21.36
CA GLY A 270 -14.47 15.76 -20.80
C GLY A 270 -14.39 15.81 -19.28
N SER A 271 -14.41 17.02 -18.71
CA SER A 271 -14.60 17.27 -17.30
C SER A 271 -15.41 18.54 -17.13
N ASP A 272 -16.39 18.51 -16.22
CA ASP A 272 -17.20 19.69 -15.84
C ASP A 272 -16.46 20.53 -14.78
N ASP A 273 -15.41 20.00 -14.13
CA ASP A 273 -14.58 20.73 -13.18
C ASP A 273 -13.54 21.56 -13.95
N ALA A 274 -13.58 22.88 -13.78
CA ALA A 274 -12.67 23.81 -14.44
C ALA A 274 -11.22 23.66 -13.94
N ASP A 275 -11.04 23.20 -12.71
CA ASP A 275 -9.73 22.98 -12.08
C ASP A 275 -9.14 21.61 -12.41
N GLU A 276 -9.85 20.77 -13.18
CA GLU A 276 -9.40 19.44 -13.57
C GLU A 276 -9.33 19.29 -15.09
N LEU A 277 -8.30 18.57 -15.54
CA LEU A 277 -8.13 18.13 -16.91
C LEU A 277 -7.96 16.62 -16.97
N HIS A 278 -8.93 15.96 -17.59
CA HIS A 278 -8.94 14.51 -17.75
C HIS A 278 -8.39 14.13 -19.12
N PHE A 279 -7.55 13.11 -19.16
CA PHE A 279 -7.03 12.56 -20.42
C PHE A 279 -6.68 11.08 -20.28
N LYS A 280 -6.52 10.40 -21.41
CA LYS A 280 -5.91 9.09 -21.50
C LYS A 280 -4.55 9.21 -22.18
N ASP A 281 -3.54 8.56 -21.62
CA ASP A 281 -2.24 8.44 -22.27
C ASP A 281 -2.28 7.49 -23.48
N SER A 282 -1.14 7.26 -24.12
CA SER A 282 -1.03 6.36 -25.29
C SER A 282 -1.37 4.90 -24.99
N ASP A 283 -1.30 4.50 -23.72
CA ASP A 283 -1.66 3.16 -23.25
C ASP A 283 -3.15 3.07 -22.81
N GLY A 284 -3.90 4.19 -22.87
CA GLY A 284 -5.27 4.28 -22.42
C GLY A 284 -5.44 4.44 -20.93
N ILE A 285 -4.34 4.68 -20.19
CA ILE A 285 -4.40 4.96 -18.74
C ILE A 285 -5.05 6.32 -18.52
N HIS A 286 -6.08 6.34 -17.69
CA HIS A 286 -6.80 7.58 -17.36
C HIS A 286 -6.05 8.35 -16.27
N VAL A 287 -5.75 9.60 -16.56
CA VAL A 287 -5.00 10.54 -15.72
C VAL A 287 -5.82 11.80 -15.53
N VAL A 288 -5.81 12.34 -14.34
CA VAL A 288 -6.38 13.64 -14.03
C VAL A 288 -5.28 14.56 -13.53
N LEU A 289 -5.18 15.74 -14.13
CA LEU A 289 -4.39 16.85 -13.60
C LEU A 289 -5.33 17.84 -12.94
N ARG A 290 -4.94 18.32 -11.76
CA ARG A 290 -5.69 19.32 -11.01
C ARG A 290 -4.79 20.50 -10.68
N ALA A 291 -5.33 21.71 -10.76
CA ALA A 291 -4.67 22.91 -10.27
C ALA A 291 -4.34 22.77 -8.76
N ALA A 292 -3.06 23.04 -8.37
CA ALA A 292 -2.58 22.94 -6.99
C ALA A 292 -3.03 24.15 -6.15
#